data_9f0bc2b7b9cc19d5f208237856fd7182
#
_entry.id   9f0bc2b7b9cc19d5f208237856fd7182
#
_cell.length_a   1.000
_cell.length_b   1.000
_cell.length_c   1.000
_cell.angle_alpha   90.00
_cell.angle_beta   90.00
_cell.angle_gamma   90.00
#
_symmetry.space_group_name_H-M   'P 1'
#
loop_
_entity.id
_entity.type
_entity.pdbx_description
1 polymer ?
#
loop_
_entity_poly.entity_id
_entity_poly.type
_entity_poly.pdbx_seq_one_letter_code
_entity_poly.pdbx_strand_id
1 'polypeptide(L)'
;MKIKYETAGPLSSVFSSPEARVLDQAFLVGNMKQTVSMLVESTGLSFKTVQKVLQKLSGKGLVAPVEKVGNAQAYQFKVENELHELIEWASKYHFTRGA
;
A
#
# COMPACT_ATOMS: atom_id res chain seq x y z
N MET A 1 -19.67 4.40 -1.85
CA MET A 1 -18.99 4.08 -1.33
C MET A 1 -18.75 3.05 -0.40
N LYS A 2 -19.58 2.11 -0.27
CA LYS A 2 -19.37 1.02 0.48
C LYS A 2 -18.21 0.27 0.06
N ILE A 3 -17.87 0.33 -1.18
CA ILE A 3 -16.74 -0.36 -1.67
C ILE A 3 -15.49 -0.04 -0.93
N LYS A 4 -15.38 1.17 -0.42
CA LYS A 4 -14.21 1.53 0.32
C LYS A 4 -13.99 0.71 1.55
N TYR A 5 -15.03 0.34 2.22
CA TYR A 5 -14.87 -0.48 3.41
C TYR A 5 -14.48 -1.88 3.04
N GLU A 6 -15.03 -2.38 1.97
CA GLU A 6 -14.74 -3.75 1.56
C GLU A 6 -13.34 -3.90 1.07
N THR A 7 -12.75 -2.82 0.53
CA THR A 7 -11.40 -2.90 0.02
C THR A 7 -10.36 -2.37 0.99
N ALA A 8 -10.78 -1.90 2.16
CA ALA A 8 -9.84 -1.40 3.15
C ALA A 8 -9.05 -2.55 3.74
N GLY A 9 -7.75 -2.39 3.77
CA GLY A 9 -6.86 -3.39 4.34
C GLY A 9 -6.57 -3.12 5.80
N PRO A 10 -5.67 -3.88 6.38
CA PRO A 10 -5.39 -3.78 7.81
C PRO A 10 -4.92 -2.40 8.26
N LEU A 11 -4.06 -1.76 7.50
CA LEU A 11 -3.57 -0.46 7.91
C LEU A 11 -4.62 0.62 7.75
N SER A 12 -5.43 0.55 6.69
CA SER A 12 -6.49 1.51 6.48
C SER A 12 -7.58 1.42 7.52
N SER A 13 -7.74 0.26 8.14
CA SER A 13 -8.71 0.08 9.20
C SER A 13 -8.29 0.80 10.47
N VAL A 14 -7.00 0.97 10.65
CA VAL A 14 -6.45 1.59 11.86
C VAL A 14 -6.10 3.04 11.61
N PHE A 15 -5.51 3.31 10.45
CA PHE A 15 -5.05 4.65 10.09
C PHE A 15 -5.81 5.16 8.88
N SER A 16 -6.41 6.33 9.00
CA SER A 16 -7.16 6.91 7.91
C SER A 16 -6.23 7.78 7.08
N SER A 17 -5.41 7.22 6.26
CA SER A 17 -4.49 8.01 5.44
C SER A 17 -4.25 7.34 4.09
N PRO A 18 -3.89 8.12 3.08
CA PRO A 18 -3.54 7.54 1.77
C PRO A 18 -2.33 6.64 1.88
N GLU A 19 -1.38 6.95 2.76
CA GLU A 19 -0.20 6.12 2.95
C GLU A 19 -0.59 4.73 3.43
N ALA A 20 -1.53 4.66 4.35
CA ALA A 20 -1.98 3.38 4.85
C ALA A 20 -2.65 2.56 3.75
N ARG A 21 -3.40 3.21 2.88
CA ARG A 21 -4.04 2.50 1.78
C ARG A 21 -3.03 1.93 0.80
N VAL A 22 -1.99 2.68 0.50
CA VAL A 22 -0.94 2.21 -0.39
C VAL A 22 -0.15 1.08 0.28
N LEU A 23 0.18 1.24 1.56
CA LEU A 23 0.95 0.21 2.26
C LEU A 23 0.17 -1.08 2.45
N ASP A 24 -1.15 -1.01 2.51
CA ASP A 24 -1.97 -2.22 2.56
C ASP A 24 -1.71 -3.12 1.36
N GLN A 25 -1.31 -2.54 0.23
CA GLN A 25 -1.03 -3.33 -0.96
C GLN A 25 0.20 -4.21 -0.75
N ALA A 26 1.14 -3.82 0.12
CA ALA A 26 2.29 -4.66 0.40
C ALA A 26 1.86 -6.00 0.99
N PHE A 27 0.75 -6.00 1.72
CA PHE A 27 0.20 -7.20 2.32
C PHE A 27 -0.29 -8.18 1.24
N LEU A 28 -0.79 -7.64 0.14
CA LEU A 28 -1.35 -8.46 -0.93
C LEU A 28 -0.32 -8.81 -2.00
N VAL A 29 0.54 -7.87 -2.36
CA VAL A 29 1.40 -8.08 -3.50
C VAL A 29 2.83 -8.49 -3.14
N GLY A 30 3.20 -8.37 -1.87
CA GLY A 30 4.54 -8.75 -1.44
C GLY A 30 5.58 -7.95 -2.21
N ASN A 31 6.49 -8.62 -2.87
CA ASN A 31 7.55 -7.96 -3.61
C ASN A 31 7.30 -7.90 -5.11
N MET A 32 6.05 -8.02 -5.54
CA MET A 32 5.73 -7.87 -6.96
C MET A 32 5.83 -6.41 -7.36
N LYS A 33 6.23 -6.16 -8.60
CA LYS A 33 6.36 -4.80 -9.11
C LYS A 33 4.99 -4.15 -9.26
N GLN A 34 4.89 -2.88 -8.86
CA GLN A 34 3.65 -2.13 -8.95
C GLN A 34 3.91 -0.79 -9.62
N THR A 35 3.09 -0.44 -10.60
CA THR A 35 3.15 0.89 -11.22
C THR A 35 2.16 1.79 -10.51
N VAL A 36 2.26 3.10 -10.77
CA VAL A 36 1.30 4.05 -10.21
C VAL A 36 -0.12 3.68 -10.64
N SER A 37 -0.30 3.33 -11.91
CA SER A 37 -1.63 2.96 -12.40
C SER A 37 -2.21 1.76 -11.69
N MET A 38 -1.39 0.77 -11.41
CA MET A 38 -1.85 -0.41 -10.68
C MET A 38 -2.31 -0.04 -9.29
N LEU A 39 -1.59 0.84 -8.63
CA LEU A 39 -1.95 1.27 -7.29
C LEU A 39 -3.18 2.19 -7.30
N VAL A 40 -3.34 2.99 -8.34
CA VAL A 40 -4.56 3.79 -8.50
C VAL A 40 -5.77 2.87 -8.56
N GLU A 41 -5.67 1.82 -9.36
CA GLU A 41 -6.77 0.87 -9.48
C GLU A 41 -7.06 0.14 -8.19
N SER A 42 -6.02 -0.31 -7.51
CA SER A 42 -6.23 -1.13 -6.33
C SER A 42 -6.62 -0.32 -5.10
N THR A 43 -6.19 0.94 -5.01
CA THR A 43 -6.47 1.74 -3.82
C THR A 43 -7.66 2.68 -3.98
N GLY A 44 -8.01 3.00 -5.23
CA GLY A 44 -9.05 3.99 -5.48
C GLY A 44 -8.59 5.42 -5.27
N LEU A 45 -7.30 5.64 -5.04
CA LEU A 45 -6.76 6.99 -4.88
C LEU A 45 -6.45 7.59 -6.24
N SER A 46 -6.32 8.92 -6.31
CA SER A 46 -5.97 9.58 -7.55
C SER A 46 -4.53 9.32 -7.91
N PHE A 47 -4.21 9.46 -9.19
CA PHE A 47 -2.86 9.29 -9.70
C PHE A 47 -1.89 10.20 -8.95
N LYS A 48 -2.27 11.45 -8.78
CA LYS A 48 -1.42 12.42 -8.12
C LYS A 48 -1.15 12.04 -6.67
N THR A 49 -2.17 11.57 -5.98
CA THR A 49 -2.03 11.15 -4.59
C THR A 49 -1.10 9.95 -4.47
N VAL A 50 -1.28 8.97 -5.35
CA VAL A 50 -0.42 7.78 -5.34
C VAL A 50 1.03 8.16 -5.60
N GLN A 51 1.26 9.05 -6.57
CA GLN A 51 2.61 9.51 -6.86
C GLN A 51 3.26 10.16 -5.64
N LYS A 52 2.53 11.03 -4.96
CA LYS A 52 3.05 11.70 -3.78
C LYS A 52 3.37 10.71 -2.67
N VAL A 53 2.47 9.76 -2.48
CA VAL A 53 2.67 8.74 -1.44
C VAL A 53 3.90 7.90 -1.76
N LEU A 54 4.05 7.49 -3.01
CA LEU A 54 5.21 6.67 -3.37
C LEU A 54 6.52 7.44 -3.19
N GLN A 55 6.52 8.72 -3.49
CA GLN A 55 7.71 9.53 -3.25
C GLN A 55 8.04 9.59 -1.77
N LYS A 56 7.03 9.77 -0.95
CA LYS A 56 7.21 9.84 0.49
C LYS A 56 7.71 8.52 1.05
N LEU A 57 7.09 7.42 0.64
CA LEU A 57 7.47 6.10 1.12
C LEU A 57 8.86 5.70 0.63
N SER A 58 9.20 6.11 -0.59
CA SER A 58 10.53 5.86 -1.13
C SER A 58 11.58 6.60 -0.32
N GLY A 59 11.29 7.82 0.08
CA GLY A 59 12.20 8.58 0.92
C GLY A 59 12.41 7.95 2.29
N LYS A 60 11.45 7.15 2.75
CA LYS A 60 11.56 6.46 4.02
C LYS A 60 12.10 5.04 3.88
N GLY A 61 12.39 4.60 2.68
CA GLY A 61 12.93 3.27 2.45
C GLY A 61 11.89 2.16 2.48
N LEU A 62 10.61 2.49 2.44
CA LEU A 62 9.55 1.48 2.51
C LEU A 62 9.15 0.97 1.13
N VAL A 63 9.49 1.69 0.10
CA VAL A 63 9.27 1.28 -1.28
C VAL A 63 10.45 1.78 -2.09
N ALA A 64 10.79 1.08 -3.14
CA ALA A 64 11.92 1.46 -3.98
C ALA A 64 11.52 1.44 -5.45
N PRO A 65 11.99 2.41 -6.24
CA PRO A 65 11.79 2.34 -7.68
C PRO A 65 12.61 1.19 -8.24
N VAL A 66 12.05 0.48 -9.18
CA VAL A 66 12.73 -0.66 -9.82
C VAL A 66 12.56 -0.50 -11.33
N GLU A 67 12.94 -1.51 -12.08
CA GLU A 67 12.87 -1.47 -13.52
C GLU A 67 11.49 -1.15 -14.02
N LYS A 68 11.40 -0.40 -15.12
CA LYS A 68 10.10 -0.06 -15.68
C LYS A 68 9.35 -1.28 -16.14
N VAL A 69 8.04 -1.20 -16.10
CA VAL A 69 7.17 -2.18 -16.70
C VAL A 69 6.56 -1.45 -17.90
N GLY A 70 6.96 -1.85 -19.12
CA GLY A 70 6.61 -1.09 -20.31
C GLY A 70 7.28 0.28 -20.24
N ASN A 71 6.47 1.32 -20.34
CA ASN A 71 6.98 2.70 -20.23
C ASN A 71 6.74 3.30 -18.85
N ALA A 72 6.19 2.55 -17.94
CA ALA A 72 5.81 3.07 -16.62
C ALA A 72 6.83 2.69 -15.57
N GLN A 73 7.20 3.67 -14.75
CA GLN A 73 8.08 3.41 -13.62
C GLN A 73 7.39 2.46 -12.66
N ALA A 74 8.09 1.41 -12.26
CA ALA A 74 7.56 0.46 -11.31
C ALA A 74 8.23 0.65 -9.96
N TYR A 75 7.55 0.19 -8.93
CA TYR A 75 7.99 0.28 -7.55
C TYR A 75 7.82 -1.07 -6.89
N GLN A 76 8.62 -1.32 -5.87
CA GLN A 76 8.54 -2.58 -5.15
C GLN A 76 8.55 -2.25 -3.66
N PHE A 77 7.59 -2.81 -2.93
CA PHE A 77 7.53 -2.60 -1.49
C PHE A 77 8.67 -3.38 -0.83
N LYS A 78 9.31 -2.74 0.13
CA LYS A 78 10.36 -3.39 0.89
C LYS A 78 9.76 -3.91 2.17
N VAL A 79 9.42 -5.18 2.17
CA VAL A 79 8.74 -5.80 3.29
C VAL A 79 9.82 -6.31 4.24
N GLU A 80 10.32 -5.40 5.06
CA GLU A 80 11.32 -5.74 6.05
C GLU A 80 10.62 -6.08 7.35
N ASN A 81 11.40 -6.56 8.33
CA ASN A 81 10.79 -7.09 9.55
C ASN A 81 9.85 -6.11 10.23
N GLU A 82 10.27 -4.85 10.34
CA GLU A 82 9.45 -3.86 11.04
C GLU A 82 8.13 -3.61 10.32
N LEU A 83 8.19 -3.50 9.00
CA LEU A 83 6.98 -3.27 8.23
C LEU A 83 6.07 -4.48 8.31
N HIS A 84 6.65 -5.67 8.23
CA HIS A 84 5.89 -6.91 8.29
C HIS A 84 5.19 -7.03 9.65
N GLU A 85 5.88 -6.71 10.73
CA GLU A 85 5.30 -6.76 12.06
C GLU A 85 4.16 -5.76 12.21
N LEU A 86 4.33 -4.57 11.65
CA LEU A 86 3.29 -3.56 11.71
C LEU A 86 2.05 -4.03 10.96
N ILE A 87 2.23 -4.61 9.81
CA ILE A 87 1.12 -5.11 9.00
C ILE A 87 0.41 -6.26 9.73
N GLU A 88 1.18 -7.14 10.34
CA GLU A 88 0.60 -8.24 11.08
C GLU A 88 -0.20 -7.76 12.28
N TRP A 89 0.33 -6.79 13.00
CA TRP A 89 -0.36 -6.21 14.13
C TRP A 89 -1.68 -5.57 13.69
N ALA A 90 -1.63 -4.79 12.61
CA ALA A 90 -2.81 -4.13 12.10
C ALA A 90 -3.83 -5.13 11.57
N SER A 91 -3.37 -6.24 10.99
CA SER A 91 -4.27 -7.29 10.52
C SER A 91 -5.04 -7.91 11.67
N LYS A 92 -4.36 -8.19 12.77
CA LYS A 92 -5.02 -8.74 13.93
C LYS A 92 -6.07 -7.78 14.45
N TYR A 93 -5.72 -6.50 14.54
CA TYR A 93 -6.63 -5.49 15.02
C TYR A 93 -7.85 -5.38 14.10
N HIS A 94 -7.61 -5.39 12.82
CA HIS A 94 -8.65 -5.29 11.80
C HIS A 94 -9.63 -6.46 11.90
N PHE A 95 -9.12 -7.67 11.94
CA PHE A 95 -9.99 -8.83 12.00
C PHE A 95 -10.69 -8.98 13.33
N THR A 96 -10.02 -8.65 14.41
CA THR A 96 -10.62 -8.73 15.72
C THR A 96 -11.77 -7.73 15.85
N ARG A 97 -11.58 -6.53 15.34
CA ARG A 97 -12.64 -5.54 15.43
C ARG A 97 -13.78 -5.86 14.50
N GLY A 98 -13.52 -6.51 13.42
CA GLY A 98 -14.55 -6.87 12.48
C GLY A 98 -15.41 -8.01 12.95
N ALA A 99 -14.97 -8.70 13.97
CA ALA A 99 -15.72 -9.83 14.49
C ALA A 99 -16.85 -9.41 15.46
#